data_354193d65addb81faec7e3c9e9b2e3bf
#
_entry.id   354193d65addb81faec7e3c9e9b2e3bf
#
_cell.length_a   1.000
_cell.length_b   1.000
_cell.length_c   1.000
_cell.angle_alpha   90.00
_cell.angle_beta   90.00
_cell.angle_gamma   90.00
#
_symmetry.space_group_name_H-M   'P 1'
#
loop_
_entity.id
_entity.type
_entity.pdbx_description
1 polymer ?
#
loop_
_entity_poly.entity_id
_entity_poly.type
_entity_poly.pdbx_seq_one_letter_code
_entity_poly.pdbx_strand_id
1 'polypeptide(L)'
;MAKGDDIQARLMAFARGAMDICDLLPKTTAGNHIAGQLLRSATSTASNYAEARGAESKSDFIHKLGLVFKELNESEVWLELILSRRMIPGDVVATVLEECKILCRIVAASRRTARNGRPPSAAETVQPEDRPG
;
A
#
# COMPACT_ATOMS: atom_id res chain seq x y z
N MET A 1 18.24 0.55 -13.01
CA MET A 1 16.87 0.12 -12.62
C MET A 1 15.82 1.04 -13.16
N ALA A 2 14.72 0.50 -13.63
CA ALA A 2 13.63 1.33 -14.12
C ALA A 2 12.98 2.08 -12.96
N LYS A 3 12.49 3.27 -13.26
CA LYS A 3 11.80 4.11 -12.28
C LYS A 3 10.56 3.40 -11.76
N GLY A 4 10.42 3.36 -10.45
CA GLY A 4 9.30 2.70 -9.81
C GLY A 4 9.54 1.24 -9.46
N ASP A 5 10.67 0.64 -9.89
CA ASP A 5 10.96 -0.76 -9.56
C ASP A 5 11.00 -0.99 -8.05
N ASP A 6 11.59 -0.05 -7.31
CA ASP A 6 11.69 -0.18 -5.86
C ASP A 6 10.32 -0.18 -5.18
N ILE A 7 9.44 0.71 -5.63
CA ILE A 7 8.09 0.79 -5.07
C ILE A 7 7.31 -0.46 -5.41
N GLN A 8 7.41 -0.92 -6.67
CA GLN A 8 6.74 -2.14 -7.10
C GLN A 8 7.18 -3.33 -6.25
N ALA A 9 8.49 -3.47 -6.03
CA ALA A 9 9.03 -4.57 -5.22
C ALA A 9 8.55 -4.49 -3.78
N ARG A 10 8.47 -3.28 -3.21
CA ARG A 10 7.99 -3.10 -1.84
C ARG A 10 6.50 -3.43 -1.71
N LEU A 11 5.69 -3.05 -2.70
CA LEU A 11 4.28 -3.39 -2.70
C LEU A 11 4.06 -4.89 -2.85
N MET A 12 4.89 -5.55 -3.67
CA MET A 12 4.84 -7.01 -3.78
C MET A 12 5.18 -7.68 -2.46
N ALA A 13 6.23 -7.21 -1.79
CA ALA A 13 6.62 -7.76 -0.48
C ALA A 13 5.53 -7.52 0.57
N PHE A 14 4.92 -6.33 0.56
CA PHE A 14 3.80 -6.01 1.43
C PHE A 14 2.64 -6.98 1.20
N ALA A 15 2.29 -7.21 -0.07
CA ALA A 15 1.21 -8.12 -0.42
C ALA A 15 1.50 -9.54 0.10
N ARG A 16 2.74 -10.02 -0.07
CA ARG A 16 3.12 -11.34 0.43
C ARG A 16 3.01 -11.42 1.95
N GLY A 17 3.44 -10.38 2.65
CA GLY A 17 3.30 -10.32 4.11
C GLY A 17 1.85 -10.36 4.54
N ALA A 18 0.99 -9.64 3.84
CA ALA A 18 -0.45 -9.67 4.12
C ALA A 18 -1.04 -11.05 3.84
N MET A 19 -0.60 -11.72 2.78
CA MET A 19 -1.06 -13.07 2.47
C MET A 19 -0.69 -14.05 3.60
N ASP A 20 0.52 -13.92 4.12
CA ASP A 20 0.95 -14.74 5.26
C ASP A 20 0.05 -14.52 6.48
N ILE A 21 -0.30 -13.26 6.75
CA ILE A 21 -1.21 -12.93 7.84
C ILE A 21 -2.57 -13.56 7.61
N CYS A 22 -3.09 -13.47 6.38
CA CYS A 22 -4.40 -14.07 6.05
C CYS A 22 -4.42 -15.57 6.36
N ASP A 23 -3.32 -16.25 6.04
CA ASP A 23 -3.23 -17.70 6.28
C ASP A 23 -3.17 -18.04 7.77
N LEU A 24 -2.74 -17.12 8.61
CA LEU A 24 -2.64 -17.33 10.06
C LEU A 24 -3.93 -16.97 10.80
N LEU A 25 -4.84 -16.23 10.17
CA LEU A 25 -6.06 -15.80 10.86
C LEU A 25 -6.95 -17.00 11.20
N PRO A 26 -7.65 -16.92 12.35
CA PRO A 26 -8.51 -18.04 12.76
C PRO A 26 -9.67 -18.24 11.77
N LYS A 27 -10.08 -19.48 11.63
CA LYS A 27 -11.18 -19.86 10.72
C LYS A 27 -12.52 -19.66 11.45
N THR A 28 -12.80 -18.40 11.77
CA THR A 28 -14.02 -17.96 12.42
C THR A 28 -14.74 -17.00 11.48
N THR A 29 -15.94 -16.59 11.83
CA THR A 29 -16.68 -15.62 11.02
C THR A 29 -15.87 -14.33 10.82
N ALA A 30 -15.33 -13.78 11.90
CA ALA A 30 -14.54 -12.56 11.81
C ALA A 30 -13.23 -12.79 11.07
N GLY A 31 -12.53 -13.88 11.39
CA GLY A 31 -11.25 -14.20 10.75
C GLY A 31 -11.40 -14.40 9.25
N ASN A 32 -12.42 -15.12 8.83
CA ASN A 32 -12.65 -15.36 7.40
C ASN A 32 -13.01 -14.08 6.66
N HIS A 33 -13.83 -13.23 7.27
CA HIS A 33 -14.20 -11.96 6.65
C HIS A 33 -12.98 -11.05 6.46
N ILE A 34 -12.22 -10.86 7.53
CA ILE A 34 -11.06 -9.98 7.50
C ILE A 34 -9.99 -10.53 6.54
N ALA A 35 -9.76 -11.85 6.57
CA ALA A 35 -8.80 -12.47 5.66
C ALA A 35 -9.15 -12.19 4.19
N GLY A 36 -10.42 -12.31 3.82
CA GLY A 36 -10.85 -12.04 2.45
C GLY A 36 -10.65 -10.57 2.06
N GLN A 37 -10.99 -9.65 2.97
CA GLN A 37 -10.87 -8.22 2.69
C GLN A 37 -9.40 -7.78 2.63
N LEU A 38 -8.58 -8.23 3.55
CA LEU A 38 -7.17 -7.89 3.55
C LEU A 38 -6.47 -8.46 2.32
N LEU A 39 -6.77 -9.71 1.97
CA LEU A 39 -6.20 -10.33 0.79
C LEU A 39 -6.50 -9.52 -0.46
N ARG A 40 -7.76 -9.13 -0.63
CA ARG A 40 -8.18 -8.33 -1.78
C ARG A 40 -7.48 -6.98 -1.81
N SER A 41 -7.54 -6.23 -0.71
CA SER A 41 -7.00 -4.86 -0.70
C SER A 41 -5.48 -4.86 -0.82
N ALA A 42 -4.79 -5.75 -0.11
CA ALA A 42 -3.33 -5.76 -0.13
C ALA A 42 -2.78 -6.18 -1.50
N THR A 43 -3.35 -7.22 -2.11
CA THR A 43 -2.88 -7.66 -3.42
C THR A 43 -3.22 -6.64 -4.51
N SER A 44 -4.32 -5.90 -4.35
CA SER A 44 -4.70 -4.85 -5.29
C SER A 44 -3.69 -3.70 -5.33
N THR A 45 -2.94 -3.46 -4.24
CA THR A 45 -1.95 -2.38 -4.23
C THR A 45 -0.88 -2.61 -5.29
N ALA A 46 -0.36 -3.83 -5.36
CA ALA A 46 0.71 -4.16 -6.31
C ALA A 46 0.19 -4.16 -7.75
N SER A 47 -1.01 -4.69 -7.99
CA SER A 47 -1.56 -4.75 -9.34
C SER A 47 -1.93 -3.35 -9.85
N ASN A 48 -2.53 -2.51 -9.01
CA ASN A 48 -2.85 -1.14 -9.42
C ASN A 48 -1.59 -0.31 -9.67
N TYR A 49 -0.54 -0.54 -8.89
CA TYR A 49 0.71 0.17 -9.12
C TYR A 49 1.35 -0.24 -10.45
N ALA A 50 1.32 -1.54 -10.78
CA ALA A 50 1.80 -2.02 -12.06
C ALA A 50 1.03 -1.37 -13.21
N GLU A 51 -0.29 -1.23 -13.06
CA GLU A 51 -1.11 -0.54 -14.05
C GLU A 51 -0.77 0.94 -14.14
N ALA A 52 -0.48 1.59 -13.01
CA ALA A 52 -0.07 2.99 -13.01
C ALA A 52 1.21 3.17 -13.83
N ARG A 53 2.16 2.26 -13.68
CA ARG A 53 3.43 2.34 -14.42
C ARG A 53 3.23 2.19 -15.93
N GLY A 54 2.15 1.53 -16.34
CA GLY A 54 1.81 1.38 -17.74
C GLY A 54 0.77 2.39 -18.23
N ALA A 55 0.48 3.43 -17.43
CA ALA A 55 -0.55 4.40 -17.77
C ALA A 55 -0.23 5.16 -19.06
N GLU A 56 -1.26 5.43 -19.84
CA GLU A 56 -1.13 6.07 -21.15
C GLU A 56 -1.11 7.59 -21.05
N SER A 57 -1.50 8.16 -19.91
CA SER A 57 -1.54 9.61 -19.72
C SER A 57 -1.21 9.95 -18.29
N LYS A 58 -0.86 11.22 -18.06
CA LYS A 58 -0.62 11.73 -16.72
C LYS A 58 -1.86 11.60 -15.84
N SER A 59 -3.04 11.91 -16.37
CA SER A 59 -4.25 11.81 -15.58
C SER A 59 -4.59 10.37 -15.22
N ASP A 60 -4.33 9.43 -16.12
CA ASP A 60 -4.51 8.01 -15.82
C ASP A 60 -3.54 7.54 -14.75
N PHE A 61 -2.29 7.97 -14.84
CA PHE A 61 -1.27 7.66 -13.83
C PHE A 61 -1.70 8.16 -12.44
N ILE A 62 -2.15 9.42 -12.36
CA ILE A 62 -2.61 10.00 -11.10
C ILE A 62 -3.81 9.24 -10.56
N HIS A 63 -4.74 8.88 -11.43
CA HIS A 63 -5.92 8.10 -11.03
C HIS A 63 -5.51 6.75 -10.45
N LYS A 64 -4.63 6.04 -11.14
CA LYS A 64 -4.18 4.71 -10.69
C LYS A 64 -3.43 4.80 -9.36
N LEU A 65 -2.59 5.82 -9.18
CA LEU A 65 -1.94 6.03 -7.88
C LEU A 65 -2.95 6.28 -6.77
N GLY A 66 -4.05 6.96 -7.09
CA GLY A 66 -5.15 7.16 -6.14
C GLY A 66 -5.78 5.85 -5.72
N LEU A 67 -5.91 4.91 -6.65
CA LEU A 67 -6.43 3.58 -6.32
C LEU A 67 -5.47 2.81 -5.41
N VAL A 68 -4.15 2.90 -5.67
CA VAL A 68 -3.15 2.27 -4.80
C VAL A 68 -3.26 2.84 -3.39
N PHE A 69 -3.34 4.16 -3.27
CA PHE A 69 -3.45 4.84 -1.99
C PHE A 69 -4.71 4.38 -1.23
N LYS A 70 -5.83 4.31 -1.93
CA LYS A 70 -7.10 3.86 -1.35
C LYS A 70 -6.98 2.43 -0.81
N GLU A 71 -6.37 1.53 -1.57
CA GLU A 71 -6.24 0.14 -1.15
C GLU A 71 -5.27 -0.02 0.02
N LEU A 72 -4.22 0.80 0.06
CA LEU A 72 -3.32 0.81 1.22
C LEU A 72 -4.05 1.27 2.47
N ASN A 73 -4.85 2.32 2.36
CA ASN A 73 -5.63 2.81 3.50
C ASN A 73 -6.62 1.75 3.99
N GLU A 74 -7.25 1.05 3.09
CA GLU A 74 -8.17 -0.03 3.47
C GLU A 74 -7.42 -1.16 4.17
N SER A 75 -6.26 -1.54 3.63
CA SER A 75 -5.43 -2.59 4.24
C SER A 75 -5.00 -2.21 5.65
N GLU A 76 -4.70 -0.93 5.85
CA GLU A 76 -4.32 -0.43 7.17
C GLU A 76 -5.44 -0.65 8.19
N VAL A 77 -6.69 -0.42 7.81
CA VAL A 77 -7.84 -0.65 8.68
C VAL A 77 -7.93 -2.11 9.10
N TRP A 78 -7.80 -3.03 8.14
CA TRP A 78 -7.87 -4.45 8.46
C TRP A 78 -6.73 -4.88 9.36
N LEU A 79 -5.51 -4.39 9.10
CA LEU A 79 -4.35 -4.71 9.94
C LEU A 79 -4.51 -4.15 11.35
N GLU A 80 -5.04 -2.94 11.49
CA GLU A 80 -5.31 -2.34 12.81
C GLU A 80 -6.33 -3.17 13.59
N LEU A 81 -7.37 -3.66 12.93
CA LEU A 81 -8.38 -4.49 13.57
C LEU A 81 -7.78 -5.83 14.05
N ILE A 82 -6.95 -6.44 13.21
CA ILE A 82 -6.28 -7.70 13.58
C ILE A 82 -5.41 -7.49 14.82
N LEU A 83 -4.65 -6.39 14.82
CA LEU A 83 -3.74 -6.07 15.92
C LEU A 83 -4.50 -5.76 17.19
N SER A 84 -5.49 -4.88 17.14
CA SER A 84 -6.23 -4.45 18.32
C SER A 84 -7.07 -5.59 18.92
N ARG A 85 -7.59 -6.49 18.08
CA ARG A 85 -8.36 -7.64 18.52
C ARG A 85 -7.46 -8.80 18.93
N ARG A 86 -6.15 -8.70 18.69
CA ARG A 86 -5.17 -9.74 19.04
C ARG A 86 -5.51 -11.09 18.40
N MET A 87 -5.88 -11.04 17.12
CA MET A 87 -6.30 -12.23 16.40
C MET A 87 -5.14 -13.21 16.14
N ILE A 88 -3.92 -12.67 16.01
CA ILE A 88 -2.67 -13.44 15.87
C ILE A 88 -1.58 -12.67 16.63
N PRO A 89 -0.37 -13.25 16.80
CA PRO A 89 0.70 -12.56 17.52
C PRO A 89 0.99 -11.17 16.92
N GLY A 90 1.07 -10.17 17.81
CA GLY A 90 1.12 -8.77 17.40
C GLY A 90 2.38 -8.36 16.64
N ASP A 91 3.52 -9.01 16.90
CA ASP A 91 4.76 -8.68 16.22
C ASP A 91 4.69 -8.98 14.72
N VAL A 92 3.99 -10.04 14.34
CA VAL A 92 3.80 -10.40 12.94
C VAL A 92 3.01 -9.29 12.22
N VAL A 93 1.93 -8.83 12.86
CA VAL A 93 1.05 -7.81 12.27
C VAL A 93 1.73 -6.45 12.25
N ALA A 94 2.43 -6.10 13.33
CA ALA A 94 3.02 -4.77 13.48
C ALA A 94 4.02 -4.46 12.36
N THR A 95 4.80 -5.44 11.93
CA THR A 95 5.78 -5.25 10.87
C THR A 95 5.09 -4.90 9.55
N VAL A 96 4.05 -5.65 9.19
CA VAL A 96 3.32 -5.40 7.95
C VAL A 96 2.55 -4.09 8.02
N LEU A 97 1.97 -3.78 9.18
CA LEU A 97 1.24 -2.54 9.40
C LEU A 97 2.16 -1.32 9.25
N GLU A 98 3.37 -1.39 9.81
CA GLU A 98 4.33 -0.30 9.69
C GLU A 98 4.72 -0.07 8.23
N GLU A 99 4.97 -1.14 7.50
CA GLU A 99 5.29 -1.03 6.08
C GLU A 99 4.12 -0.44 5.29
N CYS A 100 2.89 -0.81 5.65
CA CYS A 100 1.69 -0.24 5.04
C CYS A 100 1.67 1.27 5.20
N LYS A 101 1.95 1.76 6.40
CA LYS A 101 1.97 3.20 6.68
C LYS A 101 3.05 3.93 5.89
N ILE A 102 4.22 3.31 5.78
CA ILE A 102 5.32 3.88 4.99
C ILE A 102 4.92 3.97 3.53
N LEU A 103 4.34 2.91 2.99
CA LEU A 103 3.92 2.88 1.59
C LEU A 103 2.82 3.90 1.31
N CYS A 104 1.91 4.11 2.26
CA CYS A 104 0.89 5.17 2.12
C CYS A 104 1.56 6.53 1.89
N ARG A 105 2.57 6.85 2.68
CA ARG A 105 3.27 8.13 2.56
C ARG A 105 4.02 8.24 1.23
N ILE A 106 4.67 7.16 0.81
CA ILE A 106 5.41 7.15 -0.45
C ILE A 106 4.47 7.37 -1.64
N VAL A 107 3.36 6.64 -1.67
CA VAL A 107 2.41 6.74 -2.77
C VAL A 107 1.72 8.10 -2.80
N ALA A 108 1.36 8.64 -1.62
CA ALA A 108 0.78 9.97 -1.53
C ALA A 108 1.73 11.03 -2.08
N ALA A 109 3.02 10.93 -1.74
CA ALA A 109 4.03 11.86 -2.23
C ALA A 109 4.20 11.75 -3.74
N SER A 110 4.25 10.53 -4.28
CA SER A 110 4.36 10.31 -5.73
C SER A 110 3.17 10.91 -6.47
N ARG A 111 1.97 10.75 -5.92
CA ARG A 111 0.76 11.28 -6.53
C ARG A 111 0.77 12.81 -6.54
N ARG A 112 1.18 13.40 -5.42
CA ARG A 112 1.27 14.86 -5.30
C ARG A 112 2.27 15.43 -6.30
N THR A 113 3.44 14.80 -6.42
CA THR A 113 4.46 15.21 -7.38
C THR A 113 3.92 15.15 -8.81
N ALA A 114 3.20 14.08 -9.14
CA ALA A 114 2.62 13.94 -10.47
C ALA A 114 1.59 15.04 -10.75
N ARG A 115 0.77 15.38 -9.76
CA ARG A 115 -0.23 16.46 -9.89
C ARG A 115 0.43 17.81 -10.13
N ASN A 116 1.59 18.03 -9.51
CA ASN A 116 2.32 19.29 -9.64
C ASN A 116 3.06 19.39 -10.97
N GLY A 117 3.02 18.34 -11.78
CA GLY A 117 3.59 18.38 -13.13
C GLY A 117 5.10 18.34 -13.19
N ARG A 118 5.78 17.92 -12.14
CA ARG A 118 7.24 17.77 -12.18
C ARG A 118 7.66 16.36 -11.79
N PRO A 119 8.80 15.92 -12.29
CA PRO A 119 9.26 14.57 -11.99
C PRO A 119 9.67 14.44 -10.53
N PRO A 120 9.50 13.26 -9.92
CA PRO A 120 9.98 13.05 -8.56
C PRO A 120 11.50 13.10 -8.51
N SER A 121 12.01 13.61 -7.38
CA SER A 121 13.43 13.59 -7.09
C SER A 121 13.63 12.84 -5.78
N ALA A 122 14.88 12.51 -5.47
CA ALA A 122 15.19 11.82 -4.21
C ALA A 122 14.72 12.65 -3.01
N ALA A 123 14.89 13.96 -3.08
CA ALA A 123 14.46 14.86 -1.99
C ALA A 123 12.95 14.83 -1.81
N GLU A 124 12.22 14.84 -2.92
CA GLU A 124 10.76 14.85 -2.86
C GLU A 124 10.20 13.54 -2.33
N THR A 125 10.80 12.43 -2.69
CA THR A 125 10.36 11.12 -2.19
C THR A 125 10.68 10.93 -0.72
N VAL A 126 11.76 11.56 -0.23
CA VAL A 126 12.19 11.44 1.17
C VAL A 126 11.39 12.36 2.08
N GLN A 127 11.03 13.56 1.60
CA GLN A 127 10.39 14.59 2.42
C GLN A 127 9.10 15.08 1.79
N PRO A 128 8.11 14.20 1.62
CA PRO A 128 6.87 14.60 0.97
C PRO A 128 6.09 15.67 1.73
N GLU A 129 6.19 15.70 3.05
CA GLU A 129 5.50 16.66 3.90
C GLU A 129 6.04 18.08 3.75
N ASP A 130 7.24 18.22 3.23
CA ASP A 130 7.85 19.53 3.02
C ASP A 130 7.41 20.17 1.70
N ARG A 131 6.61 19.47 0.92
CA ARG A 131 6.21 19.96 -0.39
C ARG A 131 5.04 20.95 -0.24
N PRO A 132 5.17 22.13 -0.78
CA PRO A 132 4.00 23.04 -0.81
C PRO A 132 2.93 22.42 -1.68
N GLY A 133 1.73 22.58 -1.25
CA GLY A 133 0.52 21.95 -1.80
C GLY A 133 0.37 21.82 -3.26
#